data_b96932614b93233af3b122637e16e53f
#
_entry.id   b96932614b93233af3b122637e16e53f
#
_cell.length_a   1.000
_cell.length_b   1.000
_cell.length_c   1.000
_cell.angle_alpha   90.00
_cell.angle_beta   90.00
_cell.angle_gamma   90.00
#
_symmetry.space_group_name_H-M   'P 1'
#
loop_
_entity.id
_entity.type
_entity.pdbx_description
1 polymer ?
#
loop_
_entity_poly.entity_id
_entity_poly.type
_entity_poly.pdbx_seq_one_letter_code
_entity_poly.pdbx_strand_id
1 'polypeptide(L)'
;MYKRQSQSKNIKFDLGLIRNHYVGRTFIEPAQKIRSLGVKLKLNANKSSIKNKIVVLVDDSLVRGTTSHKIVNMLYEAGAKEVHLRIASPEIKYPDFYGIDMPSKKELLAANMSVDAICQYVKAKSLKFLSIDGLYKAIGYEKRNNEFPQLTDHYFTGDYPIKIIDELGEEKITQLSLLSTGSNN
;
A
#
# COMPACT_ATOMS: atom_id res chain seq x y z
N MET A 1 -12.28 -12.69 4.50
CA MET A 1 -12.32 -11.81 3.32
C MET A 1 -11.98 -12.58 2.05
N TYR A 2 -10.76 -13.04 1.82
CA TYR A 2 -10.28 -13.66 0.55
C TYR A 2 -11.10 -14.87 0.07
N LYS A 3 -11.63 -15.69 1.01
CA LYS A 3 -12.46 -16.87 0.70
C LYS A 3 -13.75 -16.48 -0.02
N ARG A 4 -14.41 -15.37 0.36
CA ARG A 4 -15.62 -14.87 -0.29
C ARG A 4 -15.34 -14.33 -1.70
N GLN A 5 -14.20 -13.64 -1.90
CA GLN A 5 -13.76 -13.16 -3.22
C GLN A 5 -13.54 -14.34 -4.17
N SER A 6 -12.87 -15.39 -3.70
CA SER A 6 -12.63 -16.63 -4.42
C SER A 6 -13.94 -17.29 -4.87
N GLN A 7 -14.89 -17.42 -3.94
CA GLN A 7 -16.22 -18.00 -4.21
C GLN A 7 -17.02 -17.19 -5.24
N SER A 8 -17.03 -15.84 -5.11
CA SER A 8 -17.78 -14.97 -6.03
C SER A 8 -17.26 -14.99 -7.46
N LYS A 9 -16.01 -15.41 -7.69
CA LYS A 9 -15.37 -15.51 -9.00
C LYS A 9 -15.11 -16.95 -9.45
N ASN A 10 -15.62 -17.92 -8.69
CA ASN A 10 -15.40 -19.35 -8.95
C ASN A 10 -13.91 -19.72 -9.12
N ILE A 11 -13.04 -19.05 -8.37
CA ILE A 11 -11.60 -19.32 -8.32
C ILE A 11 -11.32 -20.11 -7.04
N LYS A 12 -10.59 -21.23 -7.14
CA LYS A 12 -10.24 -22.03 -5.97
C LYS A 12 -9.45 -21.22 -4.96
N PHE A 13 -9.92 -21.17 -3.70
CA PHE A 13 -9.16 -20.64 -2.58
C PHE A 13 -8.21 -21.71 -2.05
N ASP A 14 -6.95 -21.33 -1.82
CA ASP A 14 -5.94 -22.20 -1.22
C ASP A 14 -5.02 -21.40 -0.29
N LEU A 15 -4.39 -22.07 0.69
CA LEU A 15 -3.40 -21.50 1.58
C LEU A 15 -2.01 -21.63 0.94
N GLY A 16 -1.76 -20.80 -0.07
CA GLY A 16 -0.47 -20.74 -0.75
C GLY A 16 0.63 -20.09 0.10
N LEU A 17 0.28 -19.22 1.03
CA LEU A 17 1.20 -18.59 1.99
C LEU A 17 0.77 -18.94 3.41
N ILE A 18 1.71 -19.40 4.21
CA ILE A 18 1.52 -19.75 5.62
C ILE A 18 2.29 -18.76 6.47
N ARG A 19 1.59 -18.12 7.42
CA ARG A 19 2.20 -17.18 8.35
C ARG A 19 2.80 -17.91 9.54
N ASN A 20 4.04 -17.56 9.88
CA ASN A 20 4.65 -17.95 11.16
C ASN A 20 4.12 -16.99 12.25
N HIS A 21 3.36 -17.53 13.20
CA HIS A 21 2.74 -16.76 14.29
C HIS A 21 3.74 -16.31 15.37
N TYR A 22 4.92 -16.91 15.44
CA TYR A 22 5.95 -16.55 16.41
C TYR A 22 6.73 -15.28 16.03
N VAL A 23 6.57 -14.77 14.80
CA VAL A 23 7.22 -13.55 14.34
C VAL A 23 6.25 -12.38 14.42
N GLY A 24 6.57 -11.38 15.26
CA GLY A 24 5.76 -10.17 15.48
C GLY A 24 5.64 -9.25 14.24
N ARG A 25 5.06 -8.06 14.42
CA ARG A 25 4.95 -7.06 13.34
C ARG A 25 6.34 -6.53 12.97
N THR A 26 6.74 -6.67 11.70
CA THR A 26 8.03 -6.22 11.17
C THR A 26 8.00 -4.81 10.57
N PHE A 27 6.82 -4.16 10.55
CA PHE A 27 6.64 -2.84 9.93
C PHE A 27 7.20 -1.67 10.76
N ILE A 28 7.47 -1.89 12.04
CA ILE A 28 7.95 -0.88 13.01
C ILE A 28 9.48 -0.79 13.02
N GLU A 29 10.18 -1.72 12.37
CA GLU A 29 11.64 -1.78 12.35
C GLU A 29 12.24 -0.71 11.43
N PRO A 30 13.13 0.18 11.92
CA PRO A 30 13.67 1.30 11.14
C PRO A 30 14.57 0.84 9.97
N ALA A 31 15.30 -0.23 10.12
CA ALA A 31 16.29 -0.68 9.14
C ALA A 31 15.67 -1.55 8.03
N GLN A 32 15.88 -1.16 6.77
CA GLN A 32 15.37 -1.86 5.60
C GLN A 32 15.84 -3.32 5.49
N LYS A 33 17.08 -3.62 5.93
CA LYS A 33 17.62 -4.98 5.97
C LYS A 33 16.85 -5.88 6.95
N ILE A 34 16.50 -5.37 8.13
CA ILE A 34 15.76 -6.10 9.17
C ILE A 34 14.32 -6.36 8.70
N ARG A 35 13.67 -5.36 8.08
CA ARG A 35 12.36 -5.54 7.43
C ARG A 35 12.38 -6.62 6.34
N SER A 36 13.51 -6.75 5.62
CA SER A 36 13.64 -7.74 4.55
C SER A 36 13.75 -9.17 5.07
N LEU A 37 14.51 -9.38 6.13
CA LEU A 37 14.63 -10.67 6.81
C LEU A 37 13.30 -11.06 7.48
N GLY A 38 12.62 -10.08 8.07
CA GLY A 38 11.34 -10.26 8.73
C GLY A 38 10.25 -10.85 7.84
N VAL A 39 10.17 -10.49 6.55
CA VAL A 39 9.19 -11.08 5.62
C VAL A 39 9.49 -12.56 5.36
N LYS A 40 10.76 -12.94 5.15
CA LYS A 40 11.17 -14.33 4.95
C LYS A 40 10.92 -15.21 6.19
N LEU A 41 11.08 -14.65 7.39
CA LEU A 41 10.80 -15.38 8.64
C LEU A 41 9.30 -15.50 8.93
N LYS A 42 8.50 -14.57 8.38
CA LYS A 42 7.08 -14.42 8.69
C LYS A 42 6.16 -15.21 7.78
N LEU A 43 6.55 -15.39 6.51
CA LEU A 43 5.76 -16.05 5.49
C LEU A 43 6.53 -17.19 4.85
N ASN A 44 5.88 -18.34 4.72
CA ASN A 44 6.38 -19.50 3.98
C ASN A 44 5.44 -19.83 2.84
N ALA A 45 5.99 -20.03 1.64
CA ALA A 45 5.23 -20.47 0.49
C ALA A 45 5.00 -21.97 0.52
N ASN A 46 3.75 -22.38 0.43
CA ASN A 46 3.38 -23.78 0.31
C ASN A 46 3.58 -24.27 -1.12
N LYS A 47 4.74 -24.88 -1.40
CA LYS A 47 5.12 -25.34 -2.73
C LYS A 47 4.09 -26.28 -3.36
N SER A 48 3.46 -27.16 -2.58
CA SER A 48 2.46 -28.12 -3.10
C SER A 48 1.19 -27.41 -3.61
N SER A 49 0.82 -26.30 -2.99
CA SER A 49 -0.33 -25.49 -3.39
C SER A 49 -0.02 -24.52 -4.55
N ILE A 50 1.27 -24.21 -4.80
CA ILE A 50 1.69 -23.14 -5.72
C ILE A 50 2.29 -23.69 -7.02
N LYS A 51 3.08 -24.76 -6.94
CA LYS A 51 3.85 -25.29 -8.08
C LYS A 51 3.00 -25.48 -9.33
N ASN A 52 3.46 -24.92 -10.44
CA ASN A 52 2.82 -24.98 -11.77
C ASN A 52 1.41 -24.34 -11.85
N LYS A 53 1.04 -23.49 -10.87
CA LYS A 53 -0.27 -22.82 -10.88
C LYS A 53 -0.16 -21.35 -11.24
N ILE A 54 -1.25 -20.82 -11.79
CA ILE A 54 -1.52 -19.38 -11.89
C ILE A 54 -2.08 -18.94 -10.55
N VAL A 55 -1.41 -18.01 -9.89
CA VAL A 55 -1.74 -17.55 -8.55
C VAL A 55 -2.34 -16.15 -8.59
N VAL A 56 -3.49 -15.97 -7.97
CA VAL A 56 -4.04 -14.64 -7.67
C VAL A 56 -3.71 -14.33 -6.21
N LEU A 57 -2.75 -13.42 -6.00
CA LEU A 57 -2.38 -12.91 -4.70
C LEU A 57 -3.27 -11.70 -4.38
N VAL A 58 -3.97 -11.75 -3.25
CA VAL A 58 -4.79 -10.62 -2.77
C VAL A 58 -4.15 -10.05 -1.52
N ASP A 59 -3.90 -8.74 -1.53
CA ASP A 59 -3.36 -7.99 -0.39
C ASP A 59 -4.29 -6.84 -0.02
N ASP A 60 -4.17 -6.28 1.18
CA ASP A 60 -5.03 -5.20 1.66
C ASP A 60 -4.66 -3.85 1.04
N SER A 61 -3.39 -3.51 1.02
CA SER A 61 -2.88 -2.23 0.53
C SER A 61 -1.47 -2.36 -0.04
N LEU A 62 -1.07 -1.38 -0.87
CA LEU A 62 0.28 -1.28 -1.40
C LEU A 62 0.81 0.14 -1.17
N VAL A 63 1.81 0.26 -0.31
CA VAL A 63 2.42 1.54 0.07
C VAL A 63 3.78 1.71 -0.59
N ARG A 64 4.82 1.02 -0.08
CA ARG A 64 6.19 1.05 -0.62
C ARG A 64 6.48 -0.08 -1.62
N GLY A 65 5.61 -1.05 -1.76
CA GLY A 65 5.74 -2.20 -2.66
C GLY A 65 6.84 -3.22 -2.32
N THR A 66 7.71 -2.93 -1.35
CA THR A 66 8.83 -3.82 -0.98
C THR A 66 8.36 -5.18 -0.45
N THR A 67 7.28 -5.20 0.32
CA THR A 67 6.68 -6.44 0.82
C THR A 67 6.05 -7.25 -0.32
N SER A 68 5.25 -6.60 -1.16
CA SER A 68 4.59 -7.25 -2.30
C SER A 68 5.62 -7.82 -3.28
N HIS A 69 6.70 -7.08 -3.59
CA HIS A 69 7.81 -7.57 -4.41
C HIS A 69 8.42 -8.86 -3.85
N LYS A 70 8.65 -8.94 -2.54
CA LYS A 70 9.23 -10.13 -1.89
C LYS A 70 8.27 -11.31 -1.91
N ILE A 71 6.99 -11.06 -1.66
CA ILE A 71 5.96 -12.12 -1.68
C ILE A 71 5.83 -12.67 -3.10
N VAL A 72 5.78 -11.82 -4.12
CA VAL A 72 5.71 -12.25 -5.52
C VAL A 72 6.93 -13.08 -5.91
N ASN A 73 8.14 -12.65 -5.55
CA ASN A 73 9.35 -13.44 -5.78
C ASN A 73 9.30 -14.80 -5.07
N MET A 74 8.86 -14.83 -3.81
CA MET A 74 8.70 -16.09 -3.03
C MET A 74 7.72 -17.05 -3.72
N LEU A 75 6.64 -16.55 -4.33
CA LEU A 75 5.69 -17.38 -5.06
C LEU A 75 6.31 -17.95 -6.33
N TYR A 76 7.10 -17.19 -7.08
CA TYR A 76 7.84 -17.69 -8.24
C TYR A 76 8.91 -18.70 -7.83
N GLU A 77 9.66 -18.45 -6.75
CA GLU A 77 10.63 -19.41 -6.17
C GLU A 77 9.95 -20.72 -5.74
N ALA A 78 8.68 -20.65 -5.31
CA ALA A 78 7.87 -21.83 -5.00
C ALA A 78 7.31 -22.55 -6.25
N GLY A 79 7.57 -22.02 -7.45
CA GLY A 79 7.21 -22.61 -8.73
C GLY A 79 5.87 -22.15 -9.30
N ALA A 80 5.36 -20.98 -8.91
CA ALA A 80 4.19 -20.38 -9.57
C ALA A 80 4.48 -20.16 -11.06
N LYS A 81 3.50 -20.46 -11.93
CA LYS A 81 3.58 -20.19 -13.37
C LYS A 81 3.38 -18.70 -13.65
N GLU A 82 2.42 -18.10 -13.01
CA GLU A 82 2.10 -16.66 -13.09
C GLU A 82 1.61 -16.17 -11.72
N VAL A 83 1.88 -14.90 -11.41
CA VAL A 83 1.36 -14.25 -10.20
C VAL A 83 0.62 -12.98 -10.59
N HIS A 84 -0.66 -12.91 -10.26
CA HIS A 84 -1.53 -11.77 -10.46
C HIS A 84 -1.82 -11.11 -9.12
N LEU A 85 -1.43 -9.84 -8.96
CA LEU A 85 -1.62 -9.11 -7.70
C LEU A 85 -2.93 -8.30 -7.74
N ARG A 86 -3.72 -8.41 -6.67
CA ARG A 86 -4.99 -7.68 -6.49
C ARG A 86 -4.98 -7.00 -5.14
N ILE A 87 -5.05 -5.67 -5.17
CA ILE A 87 -5.01 -4.82 -3.96
C ILE A 87 -6.45 -4.43 -3.62
N ALA A 88 -6.84 -4.67 -2.37
CA ALA A 88 -8.19 -4.43 -1.88
C ALA A 88 -8.43 -2.97 -1.45
N SER A 89 -7.48 -2.08 -1.70
CA SER A 89 -7.61 -0.63 -1.57
C SER A 89 -7.40 0.07 -2.91
N PRO A 90 -7.84 1.33 -3.06
CA PRO A 90 -7.36 2.20 -4.11
C PRO A 90 -5.85 2.49 -3.99
N GLU A 91 -5.29 3.16 -5.00
CA GLU A 91 -3.90 3.60 -5.01
C GLU A 91 -3.65 4.64 -3.90
N ILE A 92 -2.69 4.40 -3.01
CA ILE A 92 -2.30 5.33 -1.94
C ILE A 92 -1.30 6.33 -2.54
N LYS A 93 -1.74 7.56 -2.78
CA LYS A 93 -0.97 8.62 -3.45
C LYS A 93 -0.59 9.78 -2.54
N TYR A 94 -1.27 9.92 -1.42
CA TYR A 94 -1.11 11.07 -0.53
C TYR A 94 -0.80 10.63 0.89
N PRO A 95 0.08 11.34 1.63
CA PRO A 95 0.38 11.04 3.02
C PRO A 95 -0.84 11.29 3.92
N ASP A 96 -0.82 10.73 5.11
CA ASP A 96 -1.77 11.04 6.18
C ASP A 96 -1.16 12.02 7.19
N PHE A 97 -1.99 12.94 7.70
CA PHE A 97 -1.61 13.92 8.73
C PHE A 97 -2.48 13.82 9.98
N TYR A 98 -3.37 12.82 10.05
CA TYR A 98 -4.39 12.69 11.10
C TYR A 98 -4.13 11.49 12.04
N GLY A 99 -2.92 10.95 12.04
CA GLY A 99 -2.49 9.94 13.01
C GLY A 99 -2.21 8.56 12.46
N ILE A 100 -2.35 8.33 11.16
CA ILE A 100 -1.85 7.12 10.52
C ILE A 100 -0.37 7.33 10.18
N ASP A 101 0.50 6.43 10.65
CA ASP A 101 1.92 6.44 10.28
C ASP A 101 2.08 6.06 8.80
N MET A 102 2.00 7.09 7.96
CA MET A 102 2.22 6.99 6.53
C MET A 102 3.60 7.53 6.16
N PRO A 103 4.30 6.91 5.22
CA PRO A 103 5.55 7.45 4.72
C PRO A 103 5.33 8.76 3.97
N SER A 104 6.42 9.53 3.82
CA SER A 104 6.40 10.75 2.99
C SER A 104 5.95 10.43 1.56
N LYS A 105 5.42 11.41 0.85
CA LYS A 105 4.96 11.26 -0.55
C LYS A 105 6.02 10.65 -1.47
N LYS A 106 7.31 10.92 -1.20
CA LYS A 106 8.45 10.36 -1.94
C LYS A 106 8.56 8.84 -1.84
N GLU A 107 8.07 8.26 -0.74
CA GLU A 107 8.10 6.82 -0.50
C GLU A 107 6.81 6.10 -0.92
N LEU A 108 5.73 6.84 -1.25
CA LEU A 108 4.48 6.27 -1.74
C LEU A 108 4.65 5.84 -3.20
N LEU A 109 4.59 4.54 -3.44
CA LEU A 109 4.88 3.98 -4.76
C LEU A 109 3.90 4.52 -5.83
N ALA A 110 2.60 4.55 -5.51
CA ALA A 110 1.57 5.02 -6.42
C ALA A 110 1.52 6.55 -6.60
N ALA A 111 2.22 7.32 -5.76
CA ALA A 111 2.41 8.76 -5.96
C ALA A 111 3.49 9.05 -7.02
N ASN A 112 4.42 8.11 -7.25
CA ASN A 112 5.63 8.33 -8.05
C ASN A 112 5.69 7.44 -9.31
N MET A 113 4.85 6.42 -9.43
CA MET A 113 4.90 5.44 -10.52
C MET A 113 3.49 5.14 -11.04
N SER A 114 3.39 4.87 -12.34
CA SER A 114 2.16 4.33 -12.94
C SER A 114 1.89 2.90 -12.46
N VAL A 115 0.65 2.44 -12.56
CA VAL A 115 0.26 1.06 -12.19
C VAL A 115 1.07 0.02 -12.97
N ASP A 116 1.36 0.28 -14.24
CA ASP A 116 2.17 -0.63 -15.07
C ASP A 116 3.64 -0.67 -14.60
N ALA A 117 4.21 0.47 -14.24
CA ALA A 117 5.55 0.54 -13.66
C ALA A 117 5.63 -0.16 -12.30
N ILE A 118 4.60 0.01 -11.45
CA ILE A 118 4.48 -0.72 -10.18
C ILE A 118 4.38 -2.24 -10.43
N CYS A 119 3.58 -2.65 -11.41
CA CYS A 119 3.43 -4.06 -11.78
C CYS A 119 4.78 -4.68 -12.17
N GLN A 120 5.58 -3.97 -12.96
CA GLN A 120 6.94 -4.38 -13.34
C GLN A 120 7.87 -4.42 -12.10
N TYR A 121 7.83 -3.39 -11.25
CA TYR A 121 8.63 -3.31 -10.04
C TYR A 121 8.38 -4.50 -9.09
N VAL A 122 7.10 -4.84 -8.85
CA VAL A 122 6.74 -5.98 -7.99
C VAL A 122 6.89 -7.32 -8.70
N LYS A 123 7.21 -7.33 -10.01
CA LYS A 123 7.35 -8.52 -10.87
C LYS A 123 6.08 -9.36 -10.98
N ALA A 124 4.92 -8.76 -10.84
CA ALA A 124 3.66 -9.45 -11.06
C ALA A 124 3.32 -9.53 -12.56
N LYS A 125 2.60 -10.57 -12.99
CA LYS A 125 2.07 -10.68 -14.36
C LYS A 125 0.99 -9.62 -14.63
N SER A 126 0.21 -9.28 -13.62
CA SER A 126 -0.75 -8.15 -13.66
C SER A 126 -1.00 -7.61 -12.26
N LEU A 127 -1.29 -6.31 -12.20
CA LEU A 127 -1.65 -5.59 -10.98
C LEU A 127 -2.99 -4.87 -11.19
N LYS A 128 -3.89 -4.95 -10.21
CA LYS A 128 -5.12 -4.14 -10.16
C LYS A 128 -5.38 -3.70 -8.74
N PHE A 129 -5.79 -2.45 -8.60
CA PHE A 129 -6.29 -1.86 -7.37
C PHE A 129 -7.83 -1.85 -7.37
N LEU A 130 -8.43 -1.75 -6.20
CA LEU A 130 -9.83 -1.41 -6.07
C LEU A 130 -10.02 0.04 -6.57
N SER A 131 -11.08 0.32 -7.30
CA SER A 131 -11.41 1.70 -7.65
C SER A 131 -12.02 2.44 -6.46
N ILE A 132 -11.93 3.78 -6.44
CA ILE A 132 -12.57 4.61 -5.41
C ILE A 132 -14.07 4.32 -5.35
N ASP A 133 -14.75 4.29 -6.50
CA ASP A 133 -16.19 3.94 -6.54
C ASP A 133 -16.46 2.51 -6.06
N GLY A 134 -15.54 1.58 -6.32
CA GLY A 134 -15.61 0.21 -5.80
C GLY A 134 -15.50 0.16 -4.27
N LEU A 135 -14.67 1.02 -3.67
CA LEU A 135 -14.56 1.17 -2.22
C LEU A 135 -15.89 1.68 -1.64
N TYR A 136 -16.44 2.75 -2.21
CA TYR A 136 -17.71 3.32 -1.74
C TYR A 136 -18.87 2.33 -1.89
N LYS A 137 -18.96 1.60 -3.01
CA LYS A 137 -19.94 0.53 -3.22
C LYS A 137 -19.81 -0.60 -2.19
N ALA A 138 -18.60 -0.96 -1.81
CA ALA A 138 -18.37 -2.02 -0.84
C ALA A 138 -18.90 -1.71 0.57
N ILE A 139 -19.07 -0.43 0.90
CA ILE A 139 -19.60 0.06 2.17
C ILE A 139 -21.03 0.60 2.08
N GLY A 140 -21.70 0.41 0.93
CA GLY A 140 -23.12 0.68 0.77
C GLY A 140 -23.48 2.01 0.12
N TYR A 141 -22.52 2.77 -0.40
CA TYR A 141 -22.78 3.97 -1.19
C TYR A 141 -22.74 3.64 -2.69
N GLU A 142 -23.50 4.36 -3.49
CA GLU A 142 -23.50 4.19 -4.94
C GLU A 142 -22.17 4.66 -5.56
N LYS A 143 -21.66 5.81 -5.10
CA LYS A 143 -20.41 6.43 -5.50
C LYS A 143 -19.93 7.44 -4.45
N ARG A 144 -18.72 7.93 -4.61
CA ARG A 144 -18.18 9.06 -3.84
C ARG A 144 -18.97 10.34 -4.12
N ASN A 145 -19.36 11.08 -3.08
CA ASN A 145 -19.79 12.46 -3.22
C ASN A 145 -18.55 13.37 -3.17
N ASN A 146 -18.31 14.12 -4.26
CA ASN A 146 -17.11 14.96 -4.36
C ASN A 146 -17.20 16.28 -3.56
N GLU A 147 -18.42 16.77 -3.28
CA GLU A 147 -18.63 17.97 -2.48
C GLU A 147 -18.59 17.65 -0.96
N PHE A 148 -19.19 16.54 -0.58
CA PHE A 148 -19.27 16.07 0.82
C PHE A 148 -18.91 14.60 0.87
N PRO A 149 -17.60 14.23 0.87
CA PRO A 149 -17.17 12.83 0.93
C PRO A 149 -17.72 12.14 2.18
N GLN A 150 -18.29 10.96 2.01
CA GLN A 150 -18.85 10.16 3.10
C GLN A 150 -17.77 9.49 3.96
N LEU A 151 -16.53 9.46 3.47
CA LEU A 151 -15.36 8.90 4.14
C LEU A 151 -14.21 9.89 4.12
N THR A 152 -13.33 9.78 5.09
CA THR A 152 -12.01 10.41 5.06
C THR A 152 -11.10 9.57 4.17
N ASP A 153 -10.98 9.95 2.90
CA ASP A 153 -10.29 9.18 1.84
C ASP A 153 -9.13 9.93 1.19
N HIS A 154 -8.64 10.97 1.86
CA HIS A 154 -7.60 11.89 1.36
C HIS A 154 -6.33 11.18 0.88
N TYR A 155 -5.94 10.06 1.50
CA TYR A 155 -4.76 9.30 1.07
C TYR A 155 -4.91 8.64 -0.32
N PHE A 156 -6.13 8.53 -0.83
CA PHE A 156 -6.41 8.09 -2.20
C PHE A 156 -6.64 9.26 -3.16
N THR A 157 -7.35 10.31 -2.67
CA THR A 157 -7.89 11.41 -3.50
C THR A 157 -7.10 12.70 -3.40
N GLY A 158 -6.39 12.94 -2.29
CA GLY A 158 -5.79 14.23 -1.96
C GLY A 158 -6.79 15.26 -1.42
N ASP A 159 -8.03 14.85 -1.18
CA ASP A 159 -9.09 15.72 -0.68
C ASP A 159 -9.09 15.68 0.85
N TYR A 160 -8.29 16.55 1.44
CA TYR A 160 -8.09 16.60 2.88
C TYR A 160 -9.26 17.34 3.58
N PRO A 161 -9.82 16.78 4.68
CA PRO A 161 -10.92 17.41 5.42
C PRO A 161 -10.59 18.81 5.96
N ILE A 162 -9.31 19.07 6.23
CA ILE A 162 -8.79 20.35 6.68
C ILE A 162 -7.66 20.75 5.74
N LYS A 163 -7.65 22.01 5.27
CA LYS A 163 -6.58 22.52 4.43
C LYS A 163 -5.23 22.40 5.15
N ILE A 164 -4.30 21.72 4.52
CA ILE A 164 -2.93 21.57 5.02
C ILE A 164 -2.18 22.84 4.66
N ILE A 165 -1.97 23.71 5.65
CA ILE A 165 -1.30 25.01 5.48
C ILE A 165 0.19 24.80 5.15
N ASP A 166 0.80 23.72 5.64
CA ASP A 166 2.23 23.44 5.51
C ASP A 166 2.65 22.91 4.12
N GLU A 167 1.72 22.36 3.31
CA GLU A 167 2.05 22.00 1.91
C GLU A 167 2.19 23.23 0.99
N LEU A 168 1.70 24.40 1.38
CA LEU A 168 1.92 25.67 0.68
C LEU A 168 3.28 26.29 1.00
N GLY A 169 4.06 25.70 1.87
CA GLY A 169 5.28 26.25 2.48
C GLY A 169 6.61 25.67 2.03
N GLU A 170 6.71 24.92 0.92
CA GLU A 170 8.03 24.69 0.30
C GLU A 170 8.53 25.91 -0.51
N GLU A 171 7.71 26.95 -0.67
CA GLU A 171 8.18 28.27 -1.10
C GLU A 171 8.28 29.22 0.13
N LYS A 172 9.50 29.36 0.65
CA LYS A 172 9.92 30.39 1.61
C LYS A 172 9.28 30.39 2.99
N ILE A 173 9.67 29.43 3.83
CA ILE A 173 9.91 29.81 5.23
C ILE A 173 11.18 30.67 5.24
N THR A 174 11.03 31.95 5.01
CA THR A 174 11.99 32.92 5.49
C THR A 174 11.95 32.80 7.01
N GLN A 175 12.95 32.15 7.56
CA GLN A 175 13.19 32.14 8.98
C GLN A 175 13.16 33.59 9.44
N LEU A 176 12.06 34.02 10.03
CA LEU A 176 12.00 35.27 10.75
C LEU A 176 13.00 35.14 11.88
N SER A 177 14.19 35.69 11.66
CA SER A 177 15.23 35.77 12.64
C SER A 177 14.66 36.46 13.90
N LEU A 178 14.42 35.67 14.95
CA LEU A 178 14.10 36.15 16.30
C LEU A 178 15.28 36.88 16.95
N LEU A 179 16.35 37.20 16.19
CA LEU A 179 17.58 37.83 16.67
C LEU A 179 17.82 39.21 16.11
N SER A 180 16.82 39.93 15.59
CA SER A 180 16.97 41.31 15.17
C SER A 180 16.29 42.32 16.14
N THR A 181 16.38 42.09 17.45
CA THR A 181 16.08 43.13 18.44
C THR A 181 17.23 43.21 19.41
N GLY A 182 18.13 44.15 19.16
CA GLY A 182 19.10 44.53 20.18
C GLY A 182 20.43 45.04 19.64
N SER A 183 20.45 46.19 19.01
CA SER A 183 21.54 47.13 19.14
C SER A 183 21.14 48.48 18.49
N ASN A 184 20.59 49.32 19.29
CA ASN A 184 20.74 50.76 19.18
C ASN A 184 20.78 51.32 20.60
N ASN A 185 21.95 51.56 21.11
CA ASN A 185 22.57 52.72 21.68
C ASN A 185 23.86 52.31 22.37
#